data_ac07c8844fd7fbeddea0e4780d7a4250
#
_entry.id   ac07c8844fd7fbeddea0e4780d7a4250
#
_cell.length_a   1.000
_cell.length_b   1.000
_cell.length_c   1.000
_cell.angle_alpha   90.00
_cell.angle_beta   90.00
_cell.angle_gamma   90.00
#
_symmetry.space_group_name_H-M   'P 1'
#
loop_
_entity.id
_entity.type
_entity.pdbx_description
1 polymer ?
#
loop_
_entity_poly.entity_id
_entity_poly.type
_entity_poly.pdbx_seq_one_letter_code
_entity_poly.pdbx_strand_id
1 'polypeptide(L)'
;MKGTDVAGLDLLPADFSYRHLDIELDKRKQPLQRLRKVLGALDGDYDLAILDCAPSISLVSESVFSAADLLLVPIVPSTLSVRTFEQLQDFLAETGPDGPAVLAFLSMVDRRKKLHRELTESLPATLPAVSDIAIPSASVVELMGLRRAPVVATLPRSPAAKAYVALWERVRDTLEALP
;
A
#
# COMPACT_ATOMS: atom_id res chain seq x y z
N MET A 1 -13.30 8.96 -14.45
CA MET A 1 -11.97 9.35 -13.93
C MET A 1 -11.82 10.85 -14.03
N LYS A 2 -10.96 11.44 -13.21
CA LYS A 2 -10.68 12.88 -13.22
C LYS A 2 -9.18 13.06 -13.36
N GLY A 3 -8.72 13.88 -14.33
CA GLY A 3 -7.32 14.29 -14.40
C GLY A 3 -6.91 15.04 -13.14
N THR A 4 -5.64 14.91 -12.76
CA THR A 4 -5.03 15.66 -11.66
C THR A 4 -4.12 16.78 -12.22
N ASP A 5 -3.58 17.61 -11.33
CA ASP A 5 -2.57 18.63 -11.70
C ASP A 5 -1.18 18.01 -12.00
N VAL A 6 -1.06 16.69 -11.89
CA VAL A 6 0.17 15.94 -12.16
C VAL A 6 0.00 15.20 -13.49
N ALA A 7 0.87 15.49 -14.46
CA ALA A 7 0.83 14.84 -15.76
C ALA A 7 1.00 13.32 -15.63
N GLY A 8 0.16 12.55 -16.31
CA GLY A 8 0.17 11.09 -16.26
C GLY A 8 -0.45 10.47 -14.99
N LEU A 9 -1.11 11.28 -14.16
CA LEU A 9 -1.81 10.80 -12.97
C LEU A 9 -3.28 11.18 -13.04
N ASP A 10 -4.15 10.17 -13.13
CA ASP A 10 -5.60 10.32 -13.01
C ASP A 10 -6.09 9.77 -11.67
N LEU A 11 -7.21 10.27 -11.20
CA LEU A 11 -7.84 9.88 -9.95
C LEU A 11 -9.25 9.35 -10.19
N LEU A 12 -9.53 8.18 -9.63
CA LEU A 12 -10.89 7.69 -9.44
C LEU A 12 -11.27 7.88 -7.97
N PRO A 13 -11.96 8.98 -7.60
CA PRO A 13 -12.25 9.26 -6.20
C PRO A 13 -13.31 8.30 -5.67
N ALA A 14 -13.16 7.88 -4.42
CA ALA A 14 -14.23 7.23 -3.69
C ALA A 14 -15.39 8.23 -3.44
N ASP A 15 -16.60 7.70 -3.34
CA ASP A 15 -17.81 8.46 -3.00
C ASP A 15 -18.46 7.87 -1.74
N PHE A 16 -19.13 8.71 -0.97
CA PHE A 16 -19.80 8.28 0.26
C PHE A 16 -20.89 7.22 0.04
N SER A 17 -21.41 7.09 -1.19
CA SER A 17 -22.34 6.02 -1.56
C SER A 17 -21.72 4.63 -1.45
N TYR A 18 -20.39 4.51 -1.52
CA TYR A 18 -19.65 3.24 -1.40
C TYR A 18 -19.50 2.74 0.05
N ARG A 19 -20.02 3.45 1.07
CA ARG A 19 -19.96 3.01 2.48
C ARG A 19 -20.59 1.64 2.75
N HIS A 20 -21.42 1.15 1.84
CA HIS A 20 -22.07 -0.16 1.92
C HIS A 20 -21.60 -1.11 0.82
N LEU A 21 -20.42 -0.88 0.25
CA LEU A 21 -19.91 -1.63 -0.89
C LEU A 21 -19.78 -3.14 -0.58
N ASP A 22 -19.40 -3.50 0.66
CA ASP A 22 -19.35 -4.90 1.09
C ASP A 22 -20.72 -5.60 0.93
N ILE A 23 -21.79 -4.95 1.38
CA ILE A 23 -23.16 -5.48 1.29
C ILE A 23 -23.63 -5.58 -0.17
N GLU A 24 -23.24 -4.63 -0.99
CA GLU A 24 -23.58 -4.64 -2.42
C GLU A 24 -22.77 -5.69 -3.19
N LEU A 25 -21.52 -5.91 -2.83
CA LEU A 25 -20.69 -6.97 -3.42
C LEU A 25 -21.20 -8.36 -3.05
N ASP A 26 -21.60 -8.57 -1.78
CA ASP A 26 -22.12 -9.85 -1.29
C ASP A 26 -23.36 -10.32 -2.08
N LYS A 27 -24.20 -9.39 -2.53
CA LYS A 27 -25.38 -9.68 -3.38
C LYS A 27 -25.03 -10.04 -4.82
N ARG A 28 -23.78 -9.88 -5.25
CA ARG A 28 -23.37 -10.07 -6.64
C ARG A 28 -22.78 -11.46 -6.89
N LYS A 29 -22.94 -11.94 -8.12
CA LYS A 29 -22.21 -13.15 -8.56
C LYS A 29 -20.73 -12.82 -8.70
N GLN A 30 -19.87 -13.69 -8.18
CA GLN A 30 -18.40 -13.56 -8.24
C GLN A 30 -17.90 -12.19 -7.73
N PRO A 31 -18.17 -11.84 -6.48
CA PRO A 31 -17.84 -10.53 -5.93
C PRO A 31 -16.34 -10.20 -6.04
N LEU A 32 -15.47 -11.14 -5.76
CA LEU A 32 -14.01 -10.98 -5.79
C LEU A 32 -13.45 -10.66 -7.19
N GLN A 33 -14.12 -11.08 -8.25
CA GLN A 33 -13.67 -10.85 -9.63
C GLN A 33 -14.11 -9.48 -10.20
N ARG A 34 -14.96 -8.75 -9.47
CA ARG A 34 -15.54 -7.51 -9.97
C ARG A 34 -14.50 -6.42 -10.16
N LEU A 35 -13.62 -6.25 -9.17
CA LEU A 35 -12.57 -5.24 -9.24
C LEU A 35 -11.60 -5.55 -10.38
N ARG A 36 -11.18 -6.81 -10.54
CA ARG A 36 -10.33 -7.25 -11.66
C ARG A 36 -10.95 -6.91 -13.02
N LYS A 37 -12.28 -7.07 -13.18
CA LYS A 37 -12.98 -6.69 -14.43
C LYS A 37 -12.96 -5.17 -14.66
N VAL A 38 -13.08 -4.37 -13.60
CA VAL A 38 -13.01 -2.90 -13.72
C VAL A 38 -11.60 -2.47 -14.12
N LEU A 39 -10.58 -3.04 -13.49
CA LEU A 39 -9.17 -2.76 -13.82
C LEU A 39 -8.83 -3.22 -15.23
N GLY A 40 -9.26 -4.40 -15.65
CA GLY A 40 -9.06 -4.91 -17.00
C GLY A 40 -9.69 -4.05 -18.10
N ALA A 41 -10.71 -3.25 -17.78
CA ALA A 41 -11.26 -2.27 -18.72
C ALA A 41 -10.36 -1.03 -18.92
N LEU A 42 -9.35 -0.85 -18.06
CA LEU A 42 -8.36 0.22 -18.11
C LEU A 42 -7.00 -0.27 -18.64
N ASP A 43 -6.92 -1.57 -18.93
CA ASP A 43 -5.71 -2.21 -19.45
C ASP A 43 -5.35 -1.58 -20.83
N GLY A 44 -4.08 -1.18 -20.96
CA GLY A 44 -3.60 -0.46 -22.12
C GLY A 44 -3.72 1.07 -22.06
N ASP A 45 -4.52 1.63 -21.15
CA ASP A 45 -4.62 3.07 -20.92
C ASP A 45 -3.67 3.56 -19.81
N TYR A 46 -3.27 2.67 -18.90
CA TYR A 46 -2.45 2.97 -17.70
C TYR A 46 -1.39 1.91 -17.48
N ASP A 47 -0.19 2.35 -17.09
CA ASP A 47 0.93 1.47 -16.75
C ASP A 47 0.78 0.89 -15.33
N LEU A 48 0.09 1.60 -14.43
CA LEU A 48 -0.07 1.23 -13.02
C LEU A 48 -1.39 1.73 -12.44
N ALA A 49 -2.06 0.89 -11.68
CA ALA A 49 -3.20 1.25 -10.86
C ALA A 49 -2.84 1.11 -9.36
N ILE A 50 -2.99 2.19 -8.59
CA ILE A 50 -2.80 2.18 -7.14
C ILE A 50 -4.16 2.20 -6.46
N LEU A 51 -4.45 1.18 -5.65
CA LEU A 51 -5.70 1.04 -4.91
C LEU A 51 -5.47 1.49 -3.45
N ASP A 52 -6.03 2.63 -3.06
CA ASP A 52 -6.03 3.08 -1.67
C ASP A 52 -7.18 2.40 -0.91
N CYS A 53 -6.86 1.58 0.07
CA CYS A 53 -7.79 0.68 0.73
C CYS A 53 -7.94 1.01 2.21
N ALA A 54 -9.16 0.85 2.74
CA ALA A 54 -9.39 0.93 4.17
C ALA A 54 -8.67 -0.22 4.91
N PRO A 55 -8.16 0.02 6.13
CA PRO A 55 -7.45 -0.98 6.92
C PRO A 55 -8.42 -1.97 7.58
N SER A 56 -9.08 -2.80 6.78
CA SER A 56 -10.01 -3.82 7.26
C SER A 56 -9.91 -5.07 6.39
N ILE A 57 -10.12 -6.24 6.99
CA ILE A 57 -10.35 -7.47 6.22
C ILE A 57 -11.86 -7.56 6.00
N SER A 58 -12.28 -7.31 4.76
CA SER A 58 -13.67 -7.27 4.34
C SER A 58 -13.76 -7.80 2.91
N LEU A 59 -14.96 -8.03 2.40
CA LEU A 59 -15.17 -8.48 1.02
C LEU A 59 -14.56 -7.51 -0.01
N VAL A 60 -14.51 -6.21 0.29
CA VAL A 60 -13.80 -5.21 -0.52
C VAL A 60 -12.30 -5.49 -0.52
N SER A 61 -11.68 -5.68 0.65
CA SER A 61 -10.24 -5.99 0.76
C SER A 61 -9.90 -7.31 0.08
N GLU A 62 -10.72 -8.34 0.24
CA GLU A 62 -10.53 -9.62 -0.46
C GLU A 62 -10.62 -9.46 -1.98
N SER A 63 -11.51 -8.57 -2.47
CA SER A 63 -11.59 -8.23 -3.89
C SER A 63 -10.33 -7.52 -4.37
N VAL A 64 -9.72 -6.68 -3.53
CA VAL A 64 -8.43 -6.03 -3.81
C VAL A 64 -7.31 -7.07 -3.84
N PHE A 65 -7.23 -7.96 -2.85
CA PHE A 65 -6.21 -9.02 -2.80
C PHE A 65 -6.31 -9.95 -4.02
N SER A 66 -7.53 -10.24 -4.47
CA SER A 66 -7.75 -11.02 -5.70
C SER A 66 -7.35 -10.30 -6.99
N ALA A 67 -7.32 -8.97 -7.00
CA ALA A 67 -7.09 -8.16 -8.21
C ALA A 67 -5.68 -7.57 -8.30
N ALA A 68 -4.99 -7.41 -7.17
CA ALA A 68 -3.68 -6.78 -7.11
C ALA A 68 -2.56 -7.77 -7.43
N ASP A 69 -1.52 -7.29 -8.09
CA ASP A 69 -0.28 -8.03 -8.32
C ASP A 69 0.67 -7.88 -7.12
N LEU A 70 0.64 -6.70 -6.47
CA LEU A 70 1.47 -6.38 -5.32
C LEU A 70 0.64 -5.71 -4.22
N LEU A 71 0.79 -6.19 -2.99
CA LEU A 71 0.24 -5.58 -1.79
C LEU A 71 1.35 -4.81 -1.06
N LEU A 72 1.24 -3.48 -1.05
CA LEU A 72 2.18 -2.61 -0.35
C LEU A 72 1.66 -2.30 1.06
N VAL A 73 2.37 -2.76 2.10
CA VAL A 73 1.89 -2.74 3.49
C VAL A 73 2.76 -1.83 4.37
N PRO A 74 2.26 -0.66 4.81
CA PRO A 74 2.94 0.15 5.79
C PRO A 74 2.80 -0.42 7.21
N ILE A 75 3.93 -0.61 7.90
CA ILE A 75 3.98 -1.07 9.29
C ILE A 75 4.49 0.07 10.18
N VAL A 76 3.66 0.55 11.11
CA VAL A 76 4.15 1.41 12.18
C VAL A 76 4.94 0.56 13.16
N PRO A 77 6.16 0.95 13.59
CA PRO A 77 6.97 0.13 14.49
C PRO A 77 6.35 -0.01 15.89
N SER A 78 5.38 -0.91 16.01
CA SER A 78 4.72 -1.26 17.26
C SER A 78 4.40 -2.75 17.28
N THR A 79 4.31 -3.35 18.46
CA THR A 79 3.98 -4.77 18.64
C THR A 79 2.62 -5.12 18.02
N LEU A 80 1.65 -4.21 18.12
CA LEU A 80 0.32 -4.43 17.55
C LEU A 80 0.36 -4.46 16.03
N SER A 81 1.04 -3.50 15.40
CA SER A 81 1.15 -3.45 13.92
C SER A 81 1.90 -4.66 13.36
N VAL A 82 2.94 -5.12 14.04
CA VAL A 82 3.66 -6.34 13.64
C VAL A 82 2.73 -7.56 13.70
N ARG A 83 2.00 -7.73 14.80
CA ARG A 83 1.04 -8.81 14.93
C ARG A 83 -0.07 -8.77 13.87
N THR A 84 -0.58 -7.56 13.58
CA THR A 84 -1.58 -7.39 12.51
C THR A 84 -1.01 -7.77 11.14
N PHE A 85 0.26 -7.46 10.88
CA PHE A 85 0.92 -7.86 9.66
C PHE A 85 1.10 -9.37 9.57
N GLU A 86 1.51 -10.04 10.66
CA GLU A 86 1.59 -11.50 10.71
C GLU A 86 0.22 -12.14 10.44
N GLN A 87 -0.86 -11.65 11.05
CA GLN A 87 -2.22 -12.11 10.78
C GLN A 87 -2.64 -11.92 9.31
N LEU A 88 -2.24 -10.82 8.68
CA LEU A 88 -2.48 -10.61 7.25
C LEU A 88 -1.73 -11.63 6.40
N GLN A 89 -0.47 -11.94 6.73
CA GLN A 89 0.30 -12.96 6.04
C GLN A 89 -0.33 -14.36 6.16
N ASP A 90 -0.79 -14.72 7.38
CA ASP A 90 -1.49 -15.98 7.62
C ASP A 90 -2.77 -16.07 6.77
N PHE A 91 -3.56 -15.00 6.75
CA PHE A 91 -4.77 -14.91 5.93
C PHE A 91 -4.47 -15.08 4.43
N LEU A 92 -3.45 -14.39 3.92
CA LEU A 92 -3.05 -14.50 2.51
C LEU A 92 -2.54 -15.91 2.16
N ALA A 93 -1.85 -16.56 3.08
CA ALA A 93 -1.40 -17.95 2.89
C ALA A 93 -2.57 -18.95 2.79
N GLU A 94 -3.68 -18.69 3.50
CA GLU A 94 -4.90 -19.51 3.40
C GLU A 94 -5.64 -19.33 2.07
N THR A 95 -5.48 -18.18 1.39
CA THR A 95 -6.14 -17.92 0.09
C THR A 95 -5.49 -18.65 -1.10
N GLY A 96 -4.33 -19.24 -0.90
CA GLY A 96 -3.64 -20.06 -1.91
C GLY A 96 -2.51 -19.34 -2.64
N PRO A 97 -1.86 -20.03 -3.61
CA PRO A 97 -0.65 -19.52 -4.26
C PRO A 97 -0.88 -18.36 -5.23
N ASP A 98 -2.13 -18.09 -5.62
CA ASP A 98 -2.49 -17.07 -6.60
C ASP A 98 -2.72 -15.68 -5.95
N GLY A 99 -2.32 -15.50 -4.69
CA GLY A 99 -2.41 -14.23 -3.99
C GLY A 99 -1.38 -13.21 -4.46
N PRO A 100 -1.54 -11.92 -4.11
CA PRO A 100 -0.60 -10.87 -4.47
C PRO A 100 0.76 -11.08 -3.80
N ALA A 101 1.83 -10.64 -4.45
CA ALA A 101 3.11 -10.47 -3.77
C ALA A 101 2.95 -9.46 -2.61
N VAL A 102 3.72 -9.62 -1.54
CA VAL A 102 3.66 -8.73 -0.38
C VAL A 102 4.99 -8.01 -0.21
N LEU A 103 4.94 -6.68 -0.22
CA LEU A 103 6.06 -5.81 0.12
C LEU A 103 5.64 -4.93 1.30
N ALA A 104 6.18 -5.20 2.48
CA ALA A 104 5.99 -4.36 3.64
C ALA A 104 7.17 -3.41 3.85
N PHE A 105 6.90 -2.25 4.43
CA PHE A 105 7.90 -1.25 4.78
C PHE A 105 7.55 -0.57 6.10
N LEU A 106 8.55 -0.02 6.77
CA LEU A 106 8.34 0.66 8.03
C LEU A 106 7.91 2.11 7.79
N SER A 107 6.81 2.52 8.38
CA SER A 107 6.24 3.86 8.28
C SER A 107 6.20 4.55 9.65
N MET A 108 6.23 5.89 9.65
CA MET A 108 6.18 6.72 10.87
C MET A 108 7.30 6.38 11.87
N VAL A 109 8.50 6.07 11.39
CA VAL A 109 9.65 5.69 12.23
C VAL A 109 10.18 6.89 13.00
N ASP A 110 10.10 6.86 14.32
CA ASP A 110 10.76 7.82 15.22
C ASP A 110 12.02 7.18 15.83
N ARG A 111 13.19 7.54 15.32
CA ARG A 111 14.47 6.99 15.76
C ARG A 111 14.85 7.32 17.21
N ARG A 112 14.15 8.24 17.88
CA ARG A 112 14.34 8.54 19.31
C ARG A 112 13.78 7.42 20.19
N LYS A 113 12.77 6.68 19.70
CA LYS A 113 12.14 5.58 20.41
C LYS A 113 12.96 4.30 20.26
N LYS A 114 13.28 3.66 21.40
CA LYS A 114 14.07 2.41 21.43
C LYS A 114 13.40 1.30 20.61
N LEU A 115 12.11 1.06 20.85
CA LEU A 115 11.34 0.03 20.14
C LEU A 115 11.36 0.24 18.61
N HIS A 116 11.24 1.49 18.13
CA HIS A 116 11.27 1.76 16.70
C HIS A 116 12.62 1.41 16.09
N ARG A 117 13.73 1.67 16.78
CA ARG A 117 15.07 1.26 16.30
C ARG A 117 15.20 -0.24 16.24
N GLU A 118 14.84 -0.93 17.34
CA GLU A 118 14.91 -2.39 17.44
C GLU A 118 14.09 -3.07 16.34
N LEU A 119 12.86 -2.65 16.11
CA LEU A 119 12.00 -3.21 15.05
C LEU A 119 12.50 -2.85 13.65
N THR A 120 13.09 -1.67 13.43
CA THR A 120 13.68 -1.30 12.14
C THR A 120 14.86 -2.19 11.77
N GLU A 121 15.62 -2.66 12.76
CA GLU A 121 16.76 -3.55 12.54
C GLU A 121 16.33 -5.01 12.42
N SER A 122 15.38 -5.45 13.26
CA SER A 122 15.03 -6.87 13.37
C SER A 122 14.02 -7.35 12.34
N LEU A 123 13.00 -6.56 11.98
CA LEU A 123 11.92 -7.02 11.12
C LEU A 123 12.38 -7.43 9.72
N PRO A 124 13.23 -6.65 9.02
CA PRO A 124 13.72 -7.08 7.69
C PRO A 124 14.55 -8.37 7.74
N ALA A 125 15.18 -8.66 8.89
CA ALA A 125 15.97 -9.87 9.07
C ALA A 125 15.12 -11.12 9.41
N THR A 126 13.94 -10.93 10.00
CA THR A 126 13.07 -12.01 10.47
C THR A 126 11.88 -12.29 9.57
N LEU A 127 11.39 -11.27 8.87
CA LEU A 127 10.22 -11.35 7.98
C LEU A 127 10.62 -10.95 6.56
N PRO A 128 10.82 -11.90 5.64
CA PRO A 128 11.32 -11.64 4.28
C PRO A 128 10.49 -10.65 3.46
N ALA A 129 9.18 -10.54 3.76
CA ALA A 129 8.29 -9.59 3.10
C ALA A 129 8.50 -8.14 3.57
N VAL A 130 9.25 -7.90 4.66
CA VAL A 130 9.54 -6.56 5.19
C VAL A 130 10.85 -6.04 4.61
N SER A 131 10.78 -4.94 3.88
CA SER A 131 11.96 -4.26 3.36
C SER A 131 12.69 -3.47 4.45
N ASP A 132 13.93 -3.13 4.19
CA ASP A 132 14.77 -2.26 5.03
C ASP A 132 14.41 -0.76 4.92
N ILE A 133 13.38 -0.44 4.13
CA ILE A 133 12.95 0.93 3.90
C ILE A 133 12.12 1.43 5.07
N ALA A 134 12.50 2.60 5.59
CA ALA A 134 11.87 3.23 6.74
C ALA A 134 11.51 4.69 6.44
N ILE A 135 10.22 4.97 6.33
CA ILE A 135 9.71 6.34 6.19
C ILE A 135 9.69 7.00 7.56
N PRO A 136 10.41 8.11 7.77
CA PRO A 136 10.49 8.75 9.07
C PRO A 136 9.18 9.43 9.47
N SER A 137 8.89 9.42 10.76
CA SER A 137 7.90 10.34 11.37
C SER A 137 8.48 11.74 11.37
N ALA A 138 8.03 12.57 10.44
CA ALA A 138 8.56 13.92 10.25
C ALA A 138 7.46 14.88 9.83
N SER A 139 7.50 16.11 10.34
CA SER A 139 6.51 17.17 10.04
C SER A 139 6.41 17.49 8.54
N VAL A 140 7.49 17.30 7.78
CA VAL A 140 7.47 17.49 6.32
C VAL A 140 6.55 16.48 5.59
N VAL A 141 6.37 15.30 6.18
CA VAL A 141 5.43 14.29 5.65
C VAL A 141 3.99 14.69 5.98
N GLU A 142 3.73 15.14 7.20
CA GLU A 142 2.42 15.63 7.62
C GLU A 142 1.97 16.86 6.80
N LEU A 143 2.91 17.73 6.46
CA LEU A 143 2.66 18.93 5.66
C LEU A 143 2.27 18.64 4.19
N MET A 144 2.48 17.42 3.68
CA MET A 144 2.07 17.07 2.30
C MET A 144 0.56 17.27 2.10
N GLY A 145 -0.25 16.84 3.05
CA GLY A 145 -1.70 17.02 3.00
C GLY A 145 -2.14 18.48 2.99
N LEU A 146 -1.50 19.32 3.82
CA LEU A 146 -1.78 20.76 3.86
C LEU A 146 -1.32 21.48 2.59
N ARG A 147 -0.15 21.13 2.08
CA ARG A 147 0.44 21.73 0.87
C ARG A 147 -0.13 21.17 -0.43
N ARG A 148 -0.86 20.07 -0.35
CA ARG A 148 -1.35 19.31 -1.53
C ARG A 148 -0.24 19.02 -2.53
N ALA A 149 0.95 18.71 -2.02
CA ALA A 149 2.12 18.44 -2.84
C ALA A 149 3.03 17.41 -2.16
N PRO A 150 3.59 16.45 -2.92
CA PRO A 150 4.42 15.40 -2.36
C PRO A 150 5.77 15.96 -1.87
N VAL A 151 6.30 15.35 -0.81
CA VAL A 151 7.59 15.75 -0.22
C VAL A 151 8.74 15.63 -1.21
N VAL A 152 8.66 14.69 -2.15
CA VAL A 152 9.67 14.51 -3.20
C VAL A 152 9.77 15.71 -4.15
N ALA A 153 8.69 16.42 -4.38
CA ALA A 153 8.65 17.64 -5.17
C ALA A 153 9.04 18.88 -4.36
N THR A 154 8.56 18.96 -3.09
CA THR A 154 8.73 20.17 -2.26
C THR A 154 10.06 20.22 -1.54
N LEU A 155 10.60 19.08 -1.08
CA LEU A 155 11.84 18.95 -0.32
C LEU A 155 12.64 17.70 -0.76
N PRO A 156 13.11 17.63 -2.02
CA PRO A 156 13.70 16.41 -2.61
C PRO A 156 14.97 15.92 -1.88
N ARG A 157 15.67 16.81 -1.16
CA ARG A 157 16.89 16.44 -0.42
C ARG A 157 16.62 15.97 1.01
N SER A 158 15.38 16.04 1.48
CA SER A 158 15.02 15.60 2.84
C SER A 158 15.18 14.08 3.00
N PRO A 159 15.46 13.58 4.22
CA PRO A 159 15.48 12.14 4.48
C PRO A 159 14.17 11.45 4.13
N ALA A 160 13.03 12.12 4.35
CA ALA A 160 11.73 11.59 4.00
C ALA A 160 11.56 11.43 2.47
N ALA A 161 11.93 12.44 1.68
CA ALA A 161 11.86 12.37 0.22
C ALA A 161 12.73 11.23 -0.33
N LYS A 162 13.95 11.08 0.18
CA LYS A 162 14.85 9.98 -0.22
C LYS A 162 14.26 8.61 0.13
N ALA A 163 13.62 8.48 1.29
CA ALA A 163 12.97 7.23 1.69
C ALA A 163 11.77 6.88 0.78
N TYR A 164 10.96 7.87 0.37
CA TYR A 164 9.89 7.64 -0.61
C TYR A 164 10.41 7.27 -2.00
N VAL A 165 11.52 7.87 -2.45
CA VAL A 165 12.16 7.48 -3.72
C VAL A 165 12.64 6.03 -3.63
N ALA A 166 13.35 5.66 -2.56
CA ALA A 166 13.81 4.29 -2.37
C ALA A 166 12.65 3.28 -2.29
N LEU A 167 11.53 3.67 -1.65
CA LEU A 167 10.32 2.84 -1.62
C LEU A 167 9.76 2.62 -3.03
N TRP A 168 9.68 3.68 -3.83
CA TRP A 168 9.21 3.58 -5.20
C TRP A 168 10.11 2.68 -6.06
N GLU A 169 11.43 2.83 -5.95
CA GLU A 169 12.40 1.95 -6.63
C GLU A 169 12.18 0.48 -6.25
N ARG A 170 12.00 0.19 -4.97
CA ARG A 170 11.72 -1.17 -4.49
C ARG A 170 10.37 -1.71 -5.01
N VAL A 171 9.32 -0.89 -5.04
CA VAL A 171 8.01 -1.27 -5.61
C VAL A 171 8.18 -1.65 -7.07
N ARG A 172 8.84 -0.80 -7.86
CA ARG A 172 9.07 -1.05 -9.29
C ARG A 172 9.87 -2.34 -9.49
N ASP A 173 11.00 -2.51 -8.80
CA ASP A 173 11.85 -3.70 -8.92
C ASP A 173 11.07 -4.96 -8.53
N THR A 174 10.17 -4.86 -7.54
CA THR A 174 9.32 -5.98 -7.14
C THR A 174 8.30 -6.32 -8.23
N LEU A 175 7.63 -5.32 -8.81
CA LEU A 175 6.66 -5.53 -9.89
C LEU A 175 7.32 -6.09 -11.16
N GLU A 176 8.51 -5.61 -11.53
CA GLU A 176 9.28 -6.11 -12.67
C GLU A 176 9.78 -7.55 -12.49
N ALA A 177 9.89 -8.03 -11.25
CA ALA A 177 10.31 -9.39 -10.93
C ALA A 177 9.13 -10.39 -10.87
N LEU A 178 7.87 -9.90 -10.95
CA LEU A 178 6.69 -10.78 -10.99
C LEU A 178 6.62 -11.52 -12.34
N PRO A 179 6.11 -12.76 -12.35
CA PRO A 179 6.03 -13.59 -13.55
C PRO A 179 5.05 -13.05 -14.60
#